data_9f259f4450da2c454eb8be49d35c8d25
#
_entry.id   9f259f4450da2c454eb8be49d35c8d25
#
_cell.length_a   1.000
_cell.length_b   1.000
_cell.length_c   1.000
_cell.angle_alpha   90.00
_cell.angle_beta   90.00
_cell.angle_gamma   90.00
#
_symmetry.space_group_name_H-M   'P 1'
#
loop_
_entity.id
_entity.type
_entity.pdbx_description
1 polymer ?
#
loop_
_entity_poly.entity_id
_entity_poly.type
_entity_poly.pdbx_seq_one_letter_code
_entity_poly.pdbx_strand_id
1 'polypeptide(L)'
;MVALARGLMASPAVLLFDELSLGLSPTVTLDLAGTLQKLKRAGQTMLLVEQNLHLALALSDYAYVLACGKIWMHGISADIAGRDEIRQAFLGI
;
A
#
# COMPACT_ATOMS: atom_id res chain seq x y z
N MET A 1 -13.13 -4.11 -8.39
CA MET A 1 -12.05 -4.21 -9.42
C MET A 1 -12.33 -3.44 -10.71
N VAL A 2 -13.55 -2.97 -10.90
CA VAL A 2 -13.89 -2.15 -12.10
C VAL A 2 -13.05 -0.88 -12.18
N ALA A 3 -12.85 -0.20 -11.04
CA ALA A 3 -12.05 1.03 -11.00
C ALA A 3 -10.59 0.78 -11.39
N LEU A 4 -10.01 -0.36 -10.97
CA LEU A 4 -8.65 -0.76 -11.34
C LEU A 4 -8.56 -1.03 -12.84
N ALA A 5 -9.53 -1.76 -13.39
CA ALA A 5 -9.56 -2.04 -14.83
C ALA A 5 -9.64 -0.76 -15.67
N ARG A 6 -10.45 0.20 -15.25
CA ARG A 6 -10.55 1.51 -15.93
C ARG A 6 -9.22 2.26 -15.88
N GLY A 7 -8.56 2.24 -14.73
CA GLY A 7 -7.25 2.86 -14.59
C GLY A 7 -6.23 2.26 -15.55
N LEU A 8 -6.20 0.94 -15.67
CA LEU A 8 -5.29 0.23 -16.56
C LEU A 8 -5.58 0.53 -18.05
N MET A 9 -6.86 0.61 -18.40
CA MET A 9 -7.24 0.93 -19.78
C MET A 9 -6.82 2.34 -20.20
N ALA A 10 -6.73 3.26 -19.25
CA ALA A 10 -6.25 4.61 -19.49
C ALA A 10 -4.73 4.70 -19.66
N SER A 11 -3.98 3.62 -19.38
CA SER A 11 -2.52 3.56 -19.43
C SER A 11 -1.85 4.73 -18.70
N PRO A 12 -2.19 5.00 -17.43
CA PRO A 12 -1.68 6.15 -16.70
C PRO A 12 -0.20 6.03 -16.39
N ALA A 13 0.50 7.17 -16.26
CA ALA A 13 1.88 7.18 -15.75
C ALA A 13 1.93 6.76 -14.29
N VAL A 14 0.93 7.15 -13.48
CA VAL A 14 0.82 6.83 -12.06
C VAL A 14 -0.61 6.39 -11.76
N LEU A 15 -0.75 5.27 -11.04
CA LEU A 15 -2.02 4.83 -10.50
C LEU A 15 -2.14 5.26 -9.05
N LEU A 16 -3.28 5.85 -8.68
CA LEU A 16 -3.58 6.27 -7.31
C LEU A 16 -4.63 5.35 -6.70
N PHE A 17 -4.35 4.86 -5.49
CA PHE A 17 -5.28 4.00 -4.75
C PHE A 17 -5.49 4.57 -3.37
N ASP A 18 -6.75 4.79 -2.99
CA ASP A 18 -7.11 5.32 -1.68
C ASP A 18 -7.93 4.29 -0.91
N GLU A 19 -7.32 3.76 0.16
CA GLU A 19 -7.95 2.80 1.07
C GLU A 19 -8.56 1.59 0.36
N LEU A 20 -7.74 0.87 -0.44
CA LEU A 20 -8.19 -0.28 -1.23
C LEU A 20 -8.81 -1.40 -0.40
N SER A 21 -8.33 -1.63 0.81
CA SER A 21 -8.80 -2.73 1.66
C SER A 21 -10.08 -2.42 2.40
N LEU A 22 -10.54 -1.16 2.37
CA LEU A 22 -11.73 -0.75 3.11
C LEU A 22 -12.98 -1.48 2.58
N GLY A 23 -13.66 -2.18 3.48
CA GLY A 23 -14.88 -2.93 3.14
C GLY A 23 -14.64 -4.23 2.39
N LEU A 24 -13.40 -4.64 2.14
CA LEU A 24 -13.09 -5.89 1.45
C LEU A 24 -12.87 -7.03 2.45
N SER A 25 -13.26 -8.25 2.03
CA SER A 25 -12.93 -9.45 2.79
C SER A 25 -11.42 -9.71 2.75
N PRO A 26 -10.86 -10.48 3.70
CA PRO A 26 -9.44 -10.85 3.66
C PRO A 26 -9.03 -11.55 2.37
N THR A 27 -9.88 -12.43 1.85
CA THR A 27 -9.60 -13.15 0.59
C THR A 27 -9.50 -12.20 -0.59
N VAL A 28 -10.46 -11.26 -0.71
CA VAL A 28 -10.46 -10.27 -1.79
C VAL A 28 -9.26 -9.34 -1.65
N THR A 29 -8.89 -8.96 -0.44
CA THR A 29 -7.72 -8.13 -0.18
C THR A 29 -6.44 -8.83 -0.65
N LEU A 30 -6.28 -10.13 -0.38
CA LEU A 30 -5.14 -10.90 -0.86
C LEU A 30 -5.07 -10.98 -2.38
N ASP A 31 -6.23 -11.19 -3.04
CA ASP A 31 -6.30 -11.22 -4.50
C ASP A 31 -5.89 -9.87 -5.10
N LEU A 32 -6.37 -8.79 -4.50
CA LEU A 32 -6.01 -7.43 -4.91
C LEU A 32 -4.52 -7.17 -4.74
N ALA A 33 -3.96 -7.57 -3.59
CA ALA A 33 -2.52 -7.45 -3.34
C ALA A 33 -1.69 -8.18 -4.39
N GLY A 34 -2.11 -9.39 -4.79
CA GLY A 34 -1.46 -10.14 -5.85
C GLY A 34 -1.48 -9.42 -7.19
N THR A 35 -2.62 -8.80 -7.53
CA THR A 35 -2.76 -8.01 -8.76
C THR A 35 -1.82 -6.80 -8.73
N LEU A 36 -1.76 -6.08 -7.61
CA LEU A 36 -0.89 -4.91 -7.46
C LEU A 36 0.59 -5.28 -7.57
N GLN A 37 0.98 -6.43 -7.02
CA GLN A 37 2.35 -6.94 -7.16
C GLN A 37 2.71 -7.21 -8.63
N LYS A 38 1.79 -7.78 -9.40
CA LYS A 38 2.01 -8.00 -10.83
C LYS A 38 2.18 -6.69 -11.59
N LEU A 39 1.36 -5.68 -11.29
CA LEU A 39 1.49 -4.35 -11.90
C LEU A 39 2.83 -3.72 -11.57
N LYS A 40 3.26 -3.83 -10.34
CA LYS A 40 4.55 -3.32 -9.88
C LYS A 40 5.71 -3.97 -10.66
N ARG A 41 5.69 -5.29 -10.81
CA ARG A 41 6.70 -6.02 -11.58
C ARG A 41 6.71 -5.63 -13.05
N ALA A 42 5.56 -5.22 -13.58
CA ALA A 42 5.44 -4.71 -14.95
C ALA A 42 5.92 -3.27 -15.12
N GLY A 43 6.41 -2.63 -14.05
CA GLY A 43 6.95 -1.27 -14.09
C GLY A 43 5.93 -0.17 -13.84
N GLN A 44 4.71 -0.51 -13.39
CA GLN A 44 3.70 0.50 -13.10
C GLN A 44 4.04 1.26 -11.81
N THR A 45 4.10 2.58 -11.89
CA THR A 45 4.24 3.45 -10.72
C THR A 45 2.89 3.62 -10.05
N MET A 46 2.86 3.43 -8.73
CA MET A 46 1.63 3.48 -7.94
C MET A 46 1.84 4.27 -6.66
N LEU A 47 0.80 5.03 -6.26
CA LEU A 47 0.71 5.64 -4.96
C LEU A 47 -0.46 5.03 -4.22
N LEU A 48 -0.18 4.41 -3.08
CA LEU A 48 -1.17 3.72 -2.26
C LEU A 48 -1.36 4.46 -0.93
N VAL A 49 -2.58 4.86 -0.64
CA VAL A 49 -2.97 5.38 0.67
C VAL A 49 -3.75 4.28 1.39
N GLU A 50 -3.25 3.82 2.54
CA GLU A 50 -3.79 2.66 3.21
C GLU A 50 -3.63 2.78 4.72
N GLN A 51 -4.67 2.46 5.47
CA GLN A 51 -4.61 2.37 6.94
C GLN A 51 -4.08 1.03 7.41
N ASN A 52 -4.24 -0.02 6.61
CA ASN A 52 -3.68 -1.34 6.90
C ASN A 52 -2.18 -1.30 6.66
N LEU A 53 -1.42 -1.17 7.74
CA LEU A 53 0.03 -0.99 7.67
C LEU A 53 0.74 -2.21 7.09
N HIS A 54 0.30 -3.42 7.44
CA HIS A 54 0.86 -4.65 6.87
C HIS A 54 0.75 -4.66 5.35
N LEU A 55 -0.42 -4.34 4.83
CA LEU A 55 -0.69 -4.31 3.39
C LEU A 55 0.16 -3.24 2.72
N ALA A 56 0.15 -2.02 3.26
CA ALA A 56 0.90 -0.91 2.69
C ALA A 56 2.39 -1.21 2.61
N LEU A 57 2.98 -1.71 3.69
CA LEU A 57 4.42 -2.00 3.73
C LEU A 57 4.80 -3.20 2.87
N ALA A 58 3.91 -4.19 2.75
CA ALA A 58 4.15 -5.36 1.91
C ALA A 58 4.13 -5.03 0.42
N LEU A 59 3.31 -4.06 0.01
CA LEU A 59 3.14 -3.70 -1.40
C LEU A 59 4.08 -2.60 -1.87
N SER A 60 4.57 -1.75 -0.97
CA SER A 60 5.34 -0.57 -1.33
C SER A 60 6.84 -0.81 -1.27
N ASP A 61 7.59 -0.02 -2.06
CA ASP A 61 9.05 0.06 -1.97
C ASP A 61 9.48 1.13 -0.98
N TYR A 62 8.73 2.24 -0.94
CA TYR A 62 9.00 3.39 -0.08
C TYR A 62 7.69 3.83 0.58
N ALA A 63 7.74 4.21 1.83
CA ALA A 63 6.54 4.58 2.58
C ALA A 63 6.73 5.85 3.39
N TYR A 64 5.63 6.59 3.51
CA TYR A 64 5.48 7.72 4.43
C TYR A 64 4.43 7.34 5.46
N VAL A 65 4.78 7.39 6.74
CA VAL A 65 3.86 7.12 7.83
C VAL A 65 3.39 8.45 8.40
N LEU A 66 2.07 8.69 8.34
CA LEU A 66 1.46 9.92 8.83
C LEU A 66 0.78 9.66 10.17
N ALA A 67 0.94 10.61 11.08
CA ALA A 67 0.26 10.60 12.36
C ALA A 67 -0.11 12.04 12.74
N CYS A 68 -1.36 12.23 13.17
CA CYS A 68 -1.86 13.56 13.57
C CYS A 68 -1.63 14.65 12.50
N GLY A 69 -1.83 14.30 11.24
CA GLY A 69 -1.69 15.22 10.11
C GLY A 69 -0.26 15.58 9.73
N LYS A 70 0.73 14.87 10.28
CA LYS A 70 2.14 15.12 10.01
C LYS A 70 2.86 13.85 9.60
N ILE A 71 3.94 13.99 8.85
CA ILE A 71 4.82 12.86 8.53
C ILE A 71 5.58 12.49 9.81
N TRP A 72 5.31 11.29 10.32
CA TRP A 72 6.00 10.77 11.51
C TRP A 72 7.33 10.14 11.13
N MET A 73 7.35 9.34 10.07
CA MET A 73 8.57 8.76 9.53
C MET A 73 8.39 8.43 8.05
N HIS A 74 9.48 8.26 7.36
CA HIS A 74 9.47 7.81 5.97
C HIS A 74 10.77 7.05 5.67
N GLY A 75 10.74 6.25 4.63
CA GLY A 75 11.91 5.47 4.23
C GLY A 75 11.54 4.26 3.39
N ILE A 76 12.53 3.40 3.15
CA ILE A 76 12.31 2.13 2.48
C ILE A 76 11.37 1.28 3.32
N SER A 77 10.35 0.71 2.68
CA SER A 77 9.27 -0.01 3.39
C SER A 77 9.79 -1.15 4.27
N ALA A 78 10.78 -1.90 3.81
CA ALA A 78 11.38 -2.97 4.60
C ALA A 78 12.05 -2.45 5.88
N ASP A 79 12.69 -1.28 5.81
CA ASP A 79 13.32 -0.65 6.96
C ASP A 79 12.28 -0.16 7.96
N ILE A 80 11.20 0.45 7.46
CA ILE A 80 10.10 0.92 8.31
C ILE A 80 9.45 -0.27 9.02
N ALA A 81 9.21 -1.36 8.32
CA ALA A 81 8.60 -2.56 8.91
C ALA A 81 9.45 -3.16 10.03
N GLY A 82 10.76 -2.96 10.00
CA GLY A 82 11.67 -3.44 11.04
C GLY A 82 11.86 -2.50 12.23
N ARG A 83 11.27 -1.30 12.21
CA ARG A 83 11.45 -0.34 13.30
C ARG A 83 10.59 -0.70 14.49
N ASP A 84 11.19 -0.62 15.69
CA ASP A 84 10.50 -0.96 16.93
C ASP A 84 9.27 -0.10 17.17
N GLU A 85 9.33 1.19 16.88
CA GLU A 85 8.21 2.11 17.04
C GLU A 85 7.00 1.66 16.23
N ILE A 86 7.23 1.21 15.00
CA ILE A 86 6.18 0.72 14.10
C ILE A 86 5.64 -0.62 14.62
N ARG A 87 6.51 -1.53 14.99
CA ARG A 87 6.11 -2.86 15.48
C ARG A 87 5.27 -2.75 16.74
N GLN A 88 5.68 -1.93 17.68
CA GLN A 88 4.97 -1.74 18.95
C GLN A 88 3.65 -0.97 18.76
N ALA A 89 3.67 0.11 17.98
CA ALA A 89 2.51 0.98 17.84
C ALA A 89 1.42 0.41 16.94
N PHE A 90 1.79 -0.32 15.87
CA PHE A 90 0.85 -0.71 14.81
C PHE A 90 0.77 -2.20 14.56
N LEU A 91 1.85 -2.95 14.79
CA LEU A 91 1.89 -4.38 14.50
C LEU A 91 1.67 -5.25 15.74
N GLY A 92 1.67 -4.66 16.92
CA GLY A 92 1.36 -5.36 18.17
C GLY A 92 2.43 -6.36 18.61
N ILE A 93 3.67 -6.16 18.22
CA ILE A 93 4.76 -7.09 18.51
C ILE A 93 5.70 -6.51 19.57
#